data_d59720c6ed9f647bb59f0e3c50b7b077
#
_entry.id   d59720c6ed9f647bb59f0e3c50b7b077
#
_cell.length_a   1.000
_cell.length_b   1.000
_cell.length_c   1.000
_cell.angle_alpha   90.00
_cell.angle_beta   90.00
_cell.angle_gamma   90.00
#
_symmetry.space_group_name_H-M   'P 1'
#
loop_
_entity.id
_entity.type
_entity.pdbx_description
1 polymer ?
#
loop_
_entity_poly.entity_id
_entity_poly.type
_entity_poly.pdbx_seq_one_letter_code
_entity_poly.pdbx_strand_id
1 'polypeptide(L)'
;MVENLLNVFLSAALLTLSMPGYLDGILAFVSLIGLFFALERGGPFSSAILSFLFFFTFTFLNFHFLIDVLTKGMPSLFGNFSPSAGFFVYLLFCILEALPFLIFGFLYSLWHEKIRFRFLQPLFVASLYTVSEFLRSVGDLGFTGGRISEGLYTYTGLIQILPLTGTLGLIFLIVVINYEFYRILKQGPNKSFVIIAMLCCILLLNNLIERVLPHHVGEKPIVVAQTDVPQSVKYSPDKAKLMDYLLGNFTEFEGYLTIFPEATFPDMDIRNTELEKKLIEKFKKSVLVIGYPTFEENKFYNSLHVYNHGTYVGRYDKILLFPFVETLPYPRIFGFLSFLRGVSYFTPGTLKTFAVDGYGNVGLQICFESYFPHLSRHMSEKADFIVVSTNDGWYRSKIALKQHFSQIVFRAVETRRDFVQVSNTGLSGLVDRYGKFTVLPYGTTWRILYVTPNKEVTFYTRFGDYMVIVSLSIVVLCALTAKRKRGMFV
;
A
#
# COMPACT_ATOMS: atom_id res chain seq x y z
N MET A 1 4.69 25.81 -23.83
CA MET A 1 5.51 25.20 -22.75
C MET A 1 4.91 25.49 -21.37
N VAL A 2 4.66 26.75 -21.01
CA VAL A 2 4.09 27.14 -19.70
C VAL A 2 2.73 26.45 -19.44
N GLU A 3 1.81 26.50 -20.41
CA GLU A 3 0.49 25.85 -20.32
C GLU A 3 0.59 24.32 -20.06
N ASN A 4 1.53 23.63 -20.73
CA ASN A 4 1.71 22.20 -20.53
C ASN A 4 2.23 21.89 -19.11
N LEU A 5 3.17 22.69 -18.60
CA LEU A 5 3.66 22.56 -17.23
C LEU A 5 2.54 22.82 -16.20
N LEU A 6 1.74 23.86 -16.42
CA LEU A 6 0.59 24.14 -15.56
C LEU A 6 -0.38 22.97 -15.51
N ASN A 7 -0.73 22.38 -16.67
CA ASN A 7 -1.60 21.24 -16.77
C ASN A 7 -1.03 19.99 -16.06
N VAL A 8 0.28 19.78 -16.15
CA VAL A 8 1.00 18.69 -15.43
C VAL A 8 0.90 18.90 -13.93
N PHE A 9 1.20 20.10 -13.41
CA PHE A 9 1.14 20.38 -11.98
C PHE A 9 -0.29 20.33 -11.42
N LEU A 10 -1.28 20.84 -12.17
CA LEU A 10 -2.69 20.71 -11.79
C LEU A 10 -3.15 19.24 -11.71
N SER A 11 -2.73 18.42 -12.68
CA SER A 11 -3.02 16.98 -12.65
C SER A 11 -2.37 16.29 -11.45
N ALA A 12 -1.10 16.58 -11.16
CA ALA A 12 -0.40 16.03 -10.00
C ALA A 12 -1.06 16.47 -8.69
N ALA A 13 -1.48 17.73 -8.58
CA ALA A 13 -2.19 18.25 -7.43
C ALA A 13 -3.57 17.58 -7.25
N LEU A 14 -4.35 17.43 -8.32
CA LEU A 14 -5.66 16.76 -8.27
C LEU A 14 -5.51 15.29 -7.88
N LEU A 15 -4.49 14.60 -8.41
CA LEU A 15 -4.20 13.24 -8.01
C LEU A 15 -3.81 13.16 -6.53
N THR A 16 -3.00 14.08 -6.03
CA THR A 16 -2.66 14.17 -4.61
C THR A 16 -3.91 14.39 -3.75
N LEU A 17 -4.79 15.30 -4.15
CA LEU A 17 -6.04 15.58 -3.44
C LEU A 17 -7.01 14.39 -3.44
N SER A 18 -6.86 13.47 -4.39
CA SER A 18 -7.66 12.23 -4.40
C SER A 18 -7.17 11.16 -3.42
N MET A 19 -5.95 11.26 -2.90
CA MET A 19 -5.35 10.22 -2.06
C MET A 19 -5.96 10.17 -0.65
N PRO A 20 -5.85 9.01 0.04
CA PRO A 20 -6.36 8.87 1.41
C PRO A 20 -5.76 9.93 2.35
N GLY A 21 -6.63 10.57 3.11
CA GLY A 21 -6.23 11.62 4.07
C GLY A 21 -6.22 13.04 3.51
N TYR A 22 -6.34 13.21 2.21
CA TYR A 22 -6.53 14.52 1.57
C TYR A 22 -8.04 14.83 1.39
N LEU A 23 -8.49 15.19 0.20
CA LEU A 23 -9.83 15.71 -0.02
C LEU A 23 -10.85 14.59 -0.26
N ASP A 24 -10.86 13.99 -1.47
CA ASP A 24 -11.85 12.99 -1.82
C ASP A 24 -11.40 12.13 -3.01
N GLY A 25 -11.58 10.80 -2.91
CA GLY A 25 -11.17 9.83 -3.92
C GLY A 25 -11.85 9.96 -5.28
N ILE A 26 -13.03 10.58 -5.37
CA ILE A 26 -13.72 10.80 -6.64
C ILE A 26 -12.89 11.65 -7.63
N LEU A 27 -11.99 12.48 -7.11
CA LEU A 27 -11.07 13.28 -7.91
C LEU A 27 -10.12 12.43 -8.77
N ALA A 28 -9.89 11.17 -8.39
CA ALA A 28 -9.10 10.24 -9.19
C ALA A 28 -9.64 10.10 -10.63
N PHE A 29 -10.96 10.20 -10.82
CA PHE A 29 -11.58 10.07 -12.15
C PHE A 29 -11.37 11.28 -13.07
N VAL A 30 -10.85 12.39 -12.58
CA VAL A 30 -10.57 13.61 -13.36
C VAL A 30 -9.11 14.06 -13.28
N SER A 31 -8.30 13.41 -12.46
CA SER A 31 -6.94 13.85 -12.11
C SER A 31 -5.95 13.82 -13.28
N LEU A 32 -6.16 12.96 -14.29
CA LEU A 32 -5.25 12.82 -15.43
C LEU A 32 -5.65 13.69 -16.64
N ILE A 33 -6.77 14.40 -16.60
CA ILE A 33 -7.28 15.18 -17.74
C ILE A 33 -6.24 16.23 -18.19
N GLY A 34 -5.69 17.00 -17.26
CA GLY A 34 -4.66 17.99 -17.56
C GLY A 34 -3.39 17.37 -18.14
N LEU A 35 -2.97 16.21 -17.60
CA LEU A 35 -1.84 15.46 -18.16
C LEU A 35 -2.08 15.13 -19.64
N PHE A 36 -3.26 14.63 -20.02
CA PHE A 36 -3.55 14.31 -21.41
C PHE A 36 -3.54 15.54 -22.30
N PHE A 37 -4.03 16.71 -21.84
CA PHE A 37 -3.89 17.98 -22.56
C PHE A 37 -2.43 18.38 -22.75
N ALA A 38 -1.58 18.19 -21.74
CA ALA A 38 -0.16 18.49 -21.83
C ALA A 38 0.59 17.60 -22.83
N LEU A 39 0.22 16.30 -22.88
CA LEU A 39 0.87 15.33 -23.75
C LEU A 39 0.45 15.43 -25.23
N GLU A 40 -0.71 16.02 -25.52
CA GLU A 40 -1.25 16.10 -26.88
C GLU A 40 -0.34 16.83 -27.86
N ARG A 41 0.32 17.90 -27.40
CA ARG A 41 1.12 18.82 -28.26
C ARG A 41 2.62 18.50 -28.22
N GLY A 42 3.02 17.46 -27.47
CA GLY A 42 4.42 17.12 -27.27
C GLY A 42 4.93 16.06 -28.24
N GLY A 43 6.18 16.16 -28.68
CA GLY A 43 6.89 15.05 -29.28
C GLY A 43 7.25 13.99 -28.22
N PRO A 44 7.71 12.78 -28.64
CA PRO A 44 7.93 11.64 -27.71
C PRO A 44 8.82 11.97 -26.51
N PHE A 45 9.92 12.66 -26.71
CA PHE A 45 10.83 13.06 -25.61
C PHE A 45 10.21 14.10 -24.67
N SER A 46 9.50 15.09 -25.22
CA SER A 46 8.79 16.09 -24.41
C SER A 46 7.70 15.42 -23.56
N SER A 47 6.93 14.52 -24.15
CA SER A 47 5.86 13.80 -23.44
C SER A 47 6.42 12.86 -22.38
N ALA A 48 7.58 12.23 -22.61
CA ALA A 48 8.29 11.46 -21.60
C ALA A 48 8.64 12.33 -20.38
N ILE A 49 9.26 13.48 -20.61
CA ILE A 49 9.65 14.42 -19.54
C ILE A 49 8.41 14.96 -18.81
N LEU A 50 7.34 15.33 -19.51
CA LEU A 50 6.11 15.82 -18.88
C LEU A 50 5.44 14.75 -18.01
N SER A 51 5.41 13.50 -18.46
CA SER A 51 4.87 12.38 -17.68
C SER A 51 5.74 12.05 -16.45
N PHE A 52 7.05 12.13 -16.59
CA PHE A 52 7.98 12.03 -15.47
C PHE A 52 7.74 13.16 -14.46
N LEU A 53 7.67 14.40 -14.90
CA LEU A 53 7.42 15.56 -14.03
C LEU A 53 6.05 15.46 -13.33
N PHE A 54 5.04 14.96 -14.02
CA PHE A 54 3.73 14.69 -13.42
C PHE A 54 3.87 13.73 -12.23
N PHE A 55 4.46 12.58 -12.46
CA PHE A 55 4.53 11.55 -11.42
C PHE A 55 5.53 11.90 -10.31
N PHE A 56 6.63 12.55 -10.65
CA PHE A 56 7.57 13.11 -9.67
C PHE A 56 6.88 14.13 -8.75
N THR A 57 6.15 15.08 -9.33
CA THR A 57 5.43 16.12 -8.55
C THR A 57 4.35 15.48 -7.67
N PHE A 58 3.60 14.52 -8.22
CA PHE A 58 2.61 13.77 -7.45
C PHE A 58 3.26 13.05 -6.26
N THR A 59 4.31 12.29 -6.48
CA THR A 59 5.02 11.54 -5.43
C THR A 59 5.58 12.49 -4.38
N PHE A 60 6.18 13.60 -4.82
CA PHE A 60 6.72 14.63 -3.93
C PHE A 60 5.64 15.27 -3.05
N LEU A 61 4.47 15.56 -3.58
CA LEU A 61 3.37 16.13 -2.81
C LEU A 61 2.68 15.10 -1.93
N ASN A 62 2.43 13.90 -2.46
CA ASN A 62 1.68 12.86 -1.77
C ASN A 62 2.42 12.30 -0.55
N PHE A 63 3.72 12.07 -0.66
CA PHE A 63 4.54 11.48 0.39
C PHE A 63 5.40 12.48 1.16
N HIS A 64 5.04 13.79 1.16
CA HIS A 64 5.79 14.84 1.86
C HIS A 64 6.04 14.53 3.35
N PHE A 65 5.18 13.74 3.99
CA PHE A 65 5.35 13.33 5.38
C PHE A 65 6.60 12.45 5.61
N LEU A 66 7.14 11.81 4.57
CA LEU A 66 8.41 11.08 4.66
C LEU A 66 9.60 12.00 4.88
N ILE A 67 9.49 13.30 4.53
CA ILE A 67 10.55 14.27 4.79
C ILE A 67 10.85 14.33 6.29
N ASP A 68 9.84 14.45 7.14
CA ASP A 68 10.03 14.47 8.60
C ASP A 68 10.60 13.15 9.13
N VAL A 69 10.15 12.02 8.61
CA VAL A 69 10.68 10.70 8.99
C VAL A 69 12.17 10.59 8.66
N LEU A 70 12.55 10.95 7.43
CA LEU A 70 13.90 10.77 6.92
C LEU A 70 14.88 11.85 7.42
N THR A 71 14.41 13.10 7.66
CA THR A 71 15.29 14.20 8.06
C THR A 71 15.36 14.44 9.58
N LYS A 72 14.38 13.95 10.35
CA LYS A 72 14.31 14.13 11.81
C LYS A 72 14.24 12.80 12.56
N GLY A 73 13.35 11.89 12.14
CA GLY A 73 13.14 10.59 12.80
C GLY A 73 14.37 9.71 12.70
N MET A 74 14.82 9.39 11.48
CA MET A 74 16.00 8.54 11.26
C MET A 74 17.29 9.09 11.89
N PRO A 75 17.64 10.40 11.73
CA PRO A 75 18.83 10.95 12.39
C PRO A 75 18.81 10.88 13.90
N SER A 76 17.64 10.94 14.53
CA SER A 76 17.54 10.85 15.99
C SER A 76 17.85 9.46 16.55
N LEU A 77 17.77 8.42 15.73
CA LEU A 77 18.01 7.03 16.10
C LEU A 77 19.31 6.47 15.55
N PHE A 78 19.70 6.90 14.35
CA PHE A 78 20.90 6.41 13.66
C PHE A 78 21.86 7.58 13.45
N GLY A 79 22.83 7.73 14.36
CA GLY A 79 23.74 8.88 14.44
C GLY A 79 24.54 9.19 13.16
N ASN A 80 24.67 8.24 12.23
CA ASN A 80 25.36 8.41 10.95
C ASN A 80 24.45 8.96 9.84
N PHE A 81 23.16 9.10 10.09
CA PHE A 81 22.17 9.52 9.09
C PHE A 81 21.87 11.01 9.25
N SER A 82 22.43 11.84 8.39
CA SER A 82 22.22 13.30 8.46
C SER A 82 20.86 13.74 7.87
N PRO A 83 20.28 14.88 8.28
CA PRO A 83 19.08 15.41 7.68
C PRO A 83 19.18 15.63 6.16
N SER A 84 20.34 16.06 5.67
CA SER A 84 20.60 16.25 4.23
C SER A 84 20.61 14.91 3.47
N ALA A 85 21.19 13.86 4.06
CA ALA A 85 21.12 12.51 3.51
C ALA A 85 19.67 12.01 3.45
N GLY A 86 18.87 12.29 4.48
CA GLY A 86 17.44 11.97 4.49
C GLY A 86 16.65 12.64 3.39
N PHE A 87 16.89 13.94 3.16
CA PHE A 87 16.25 14.65 2.06
C PHE A 87 16.70 14.14 0.68
N PHE A 88 17.98 13.80 0.53
CA PHE A 88 18.48 13.16 -0.68
C PHE A 88 17.78 11.82 -0.97
N VAL A 89 17.61 10.95 0.05
CA VAL A 89 16.88 9.68 -0.07
C VAL A 89 15.44 9.92 -0.49
N TYR A 90 14.78 10.96 0.05
CA TYR A 90 13.42 11.32 -0.34
C TYR A 90 13.34 11.75 -1.82
N LEU A 91 14.26 12.58 -2.29
CA LEU A 91 14.30 12.98 -3.71
C LEU A 91 14.58 11.77 -4.61
N LEU A 92 15.51 10.90 -4.20
CA LEU A 92 15.82 9.67 -4.94
C LEU A 92 14.58 8.76 -5.04
N PHE A 93 13.83 8.61 -3.96
CA PHE A 93 12.55 7.90 -3.96
C PHE A 93 11.58 8.50 -4.99
N CYS A 94 11.37 9.83 -4.99
CA CYS A 94 10.48 10.49 -5.94
C CYS A 94 10.93 10.30 -7.41
N ILE A 95 12.23 10.32 -7.67
CA ILE A 95 12.81 10.09 -9.01
C ILE A 95 12.53 8.63 -9.44
N LEU A 96 12.85 7.66 -8.59
CA LEU A 96 12.69 6.23 -8.91
C LEU A 96 11.25 5.87 -9.21
N GLU A 97 10.31 6.39 -8.40
CA GLU A 97 8.88 6.20 -8.61
C GLU A 97 8.38 6.77 -9.95
N ALA A 98 8.98 7.86 -10.41
CA ALA A 98 8.59 8.53 -11.65
C ALA A 98 9.22 7.92 -12.92
N LEU A 99 10.30 7.13 -12.81
CA LEU A 99 11.00 6.58 -13.99
C LEU A 99 10.11 5.78 -14.95
N PRO A 100 9.18 4.89 -14.49
CA PRO A 100 8.32 4.15 -15.41
C PRO A 100 7.42 5.05 -16.26
N PHE A 101 7.13 6.27 -15.79
CA PHE A 101 6.29 7.22 -16.52
C PHE A 101 7.02 7.93 -17.67
N LEU A 102 8.37 7.86 -17.75
CA LEU A 102 9.10 8.22 -18.98
C LEU A 102 8.65 7.34 -20.14
N ILE A 103 8.54 6.04 -19.90
CA ILE A 103 8.09 5.06 -20.90
C ILE A 103 6.65 5.33 -21.31
N PHE A 104 5.77 5.58 -20.31
CA PHE A 104 4.37 5.94 -20.56
C PHE A 104 4.26 7.14 -21.52
N GLY A 105 4.87 8.27 -21.19
CA GLY A 105 4.78 9.49 -22.00
C GLY A 105 5.40 9.33 -23.38
N PHE A 106 6.54 8.64 -23.49
CA PHE A 106 7.18 8.36 -24.75
C PHE A 106 6.30 7.53 -25.68
N LEU A 107 5.80 6.40 -25.23
CA LEU A 107 4.96 5.51 -26.01
C LEU A 107 3.58 6.10 -26.30
N TYR A 108 3.01 6.86 -25.36
CA TYR A 108 1.78 7.61 -25.57
C TYR A 108 1.90 8.52 -26.80
N SER A 109 2.87 9.43 -26.81
CA SER A 109 3.07 10.37 -27.92
C SER A 109 3.42 9.69 -29.24
N LEU A 110 4.17 8.57 -29.18
CA LEU A 110 4.59 7.86 -30.38
C LEU A 110 3.41 7.18 -31.12
N TRP A 111 2.41 6.69 -30.37
CA TRP A 111 1.42 5.76 -30.93
C TRP A 111 -0.04 6.22 -30.86
N HIS A 112 -0.48 7.03 -29.86
CA HIS A 112 -1.90 7.25 -29.59
C HIS A 112 -2.67 7.82 -30.79
N GLU A 113 -2.09 8.74 -31.58
CA GLU A 113 -2.73 9.29 -32.78
C GLU A 113 -2.72 8.33 -33.97
N LYS A 114 -1.82 7.37 -33.99
CA LYS A 114 -1.68 6.39 -35.06
C LYS A 114 -2.65 5.23 -34.94
N ILE A 115 -3.33 5.09 -33.79
CA ILE A 115 -4.29 4.00 -33.56
C ILE A 115 -5.45 4.16 -34.54
N ARG A 116 -5.67 3.13 -35.37
CA ARG A 116 -6.64 3.13 -36.44
C ARG A 116 -8.06 3.33 -35.95
N PHE A 117 -8.42 2.66 -34.86
CA PHE A 117 -9.79 2.64 -34.30
C PHE A 117 -9.85 3.52 -33.05
N ARG A 118 -10.62 4.61 -33.10
CA ARG A 118 -10.72 5.59 -32.01
C ARG A 118 -11.18 5.01 -30.69
N PHE A 119 -11.98 3.93 -30.70
CA PHE A 119 -12.42 3.27 -29.46
C PHE A 119 -11.30 2.48 -28.76
N LEU A 120 -10.20 2.15 -29.44
CA LEU A 120 -9.02 1.50 -28.85
C LEU A 120 -8.08 2.50 -28.15
N GLN A 121 -8.20 3.80 -28.43
CA GLN A 121 -7.30 4.80 -27.84
C GLN A 121 -7.37 4.81 -26.31
N PRO A 122 -8.55 4.88 -25.65
CA PRO A 122 -8.62 4.84 -24.19
C PRO A 122 -8.07 3.54 -23.61
N LEU A 123 -8.31 2.40 -24.26
CA LEU A 123 -7.77 1.10 -23.83
C LEU A 123 -6.24 1.06 -23.93
N PHE A 124 -5.68 1.60 -25.00
CA PHE A 124 -4.23 1.70 -25.20
C PHE A 124 -3.58 2.57 -24.13
N VAL A 125 -4.16 3.77 -23.87
CA VAL A 125 -3.63 4.70 -22.87
C VAL A 125 -3.70 4.10 -21.46
N ALA A 126 -4.83 3.49 -21.12
CA ALA A 126 -5.00 2.80 -19.85
C ALA A 126 -4.03 1.62 -19.69
N SER A 127 -3.80 0.87 -20.78
CA SER A 127 -2.81 -0.22 -20.78
C SER A 127 -1.40 0.26 -20.52
N LEU A 128 -0.96 1.35 -21.16
CA LEU A 128 0.36 1.92 -20.92
C LEU A 128 0.51 2.40 -19.46
N TYR A 129 -0.51 3.07 -18.92
CA TYR A 129 -0.50 3.53 -17.53
C TYR A 129 -0.44 2.34 -16.56
N THR A 130 -1.26 1.31 -16.77
CA THR A 130 -1.28 0.09 -15.95
C THR A 130 0.06 -0.64 -15.95
N VAL A 131 0.72 -0.74 -17.12
CA VAL A 131 2.06 -1.33 -17.22
C VAL A 131 3.08 -0.48 -16.46
N SER A 132 3.00 0.86 -16.54
CA SER A 132 3.90 1.74 -15.78
C SER A 132 3.70 1.60 -14.28
N GLU A 133 2.45 1.46 -13.80
CA GLU A 133 2.15 1.16 -12.40
C GLU A 133 2.66 -0.22 -11.95
N PHE A 134 2.63 -1.21 -12.81
CA PHE A 134 3.23 -2.52 -12.53
C PHE A 134 4.75 -2.42 -12.42
N LEU A 135 5.41 -1.69 -13.32
CA LEU A 135 6.87 -1.53 -13.29
C LEU A 135 7.38 -0.88 -11.99
N ARG A 136 6.58 -0.02 -11.35
CA ARG A 136 6.88 0.54 -10.02
C ARG A 136 6.95 -0.51 -8.91
N SER A 137 6.27 -1.63 -9.07
CA SER A 137 6.21 -2.70 -8.05
C SER A 137 7.31 -3.74 -8.17
N VAL A 138 8.19 -3.62 -9.16
CA VAL A 138 9.19 -4.66 -9.50
C VAL A 138 10.54 -4.38 -8.84
N GLY A 139 11.15 -5.43 -8.30
CA GLY A 139 12.51 -5.39 -7.74
C GLY A 139 12.57 -4.92 -6.28
N ASP A 140 13.81 -4.81 -5.76
CA ASP A 140 14.06 -4.47 -4.34
C ASP A 140 13.64 -3.04 -3.94
N LEU A 141 13.45 -2.16 -4.93
CA LEU A 141 12.95 -0.79 -4.76
C LEU A 141 11.46 -0.69 -5.09
N GLY A 142 10.81 -1.83 -5.40
CA GLY A 142 9.40 -1.84 -5.77
C GLY A 142 8.52 -1.25 -4.68
N PHE A 143 7.60 -0.36 -5.10
CA PHE A 143 6.62 0.23 -4.19
C PHE A 143 5.27 0.36 -4.90
N THR A 144 4.21 0.08 -4.17
CA THR A 144 2.85 0.10 -4.73
C THR A 144 1.94 1.16 -4.12
N GLY A 145 2.45 1.95 -3.18
CA GLY A 145 1.72 3.07 -2.61
C GLY A 145 1.54 4.25 -3.58
N GLY A 146 0.52 5.06 -3.38
CA GLY A 146 0.19 6.19 -4.22
C GLY A 146 -0.41 5.81 -5.59
N ARG A 147 -1.04 4.66 -5.71
CA ARG A 147 -1.78 4.29 -6.92
C ARG A 147 -3.05 5.12 -7.05
N ILE A 148 -3.39 5.54 -8.27
CA ILE A 148 -4.56 6.37 -8.55
C ILE A 148 -5.88 5.81 -7.96
N SER A 149 -5.96 4.51 -7.75
CA SER A 149 -7.12 3.83 -7.16
C SER A 149 -7.25 4.02 -5.65
N GLU A 150 -6.17 4.36 -4.93
CA GLU A 150 -6.15 4.33 -3.45
C GLU A 150 -7.14 5.29 -2.80
N GLY A 151 -7.44 6.41 -3.43
CA GLY A 151 -8.47 7.33 -2.96
C GLY A 151 -9.86 6.69 -2.84
N LEU A 152 -10.11 5.61 -3.59
CA LEU A 152 -11.40 4.93 -3.58
C LEU A 152 -11.60 3.96 -2.40
N TYR A 153 -10.70 3.92 -1.42
CA TYR A 153 -10.78 2.99 -0.29
C TYR A 153 -12.08 3.12 0.54
N THR A 154 -12.72 4.29 0.52
CA THR A 154 -14.03 4.53 1.18
C THR A 154 -15.22 4.26 0.26
N TYR A 155 -15.00 4.06 -1.03
CA TYR A 155 -16.04 3.77 -2.02
C TYR A 155 -16.19 2.26 -2.19
N THR A 156 -16.73 1.60 -1.16
CA THR A 156 -16.75 0.13 -1.05
C THR A 156 -17.51 -0.54 -2.19
N GLY A 157 -18.50 0.12 -2.79
CA GLY A 157 -19.20 -0.38 -3.96
C GLY A 157 -18.32 -0.42 -5.22
N LEU A 158 -17.52 0.63 -5.46
CA LEU A 158 -16.68 0.73 -6.66
C LEU A 158 -15.51 -0.25 -6.64
N ILE A 159 -14.98 -0.57 -5.46
CA ILE A 159 -13.86 -1.49 -5.33
C ILE A 159 -14.26 -2.98 -5.40
N GLN A 160 -15.57 -3.31 -5.54
CA GLN A 160 -16.02 -4.70 -5.66
C GLN A 160 -15.56 -5.41 -6.93
N ILE A 161 -14.95 -4.72 -7.88
CA ILE A 161 -14.30 -5.34 -9.05
C ILE A 161 -12.95 -6.01 -8.71
N LEU A 162 -12.34 -5.65 -7.58
CA LEU A 162 -11.00 -6.11 -7.19
C LEU A 162 -10.84 -7.65 -7.10
N PRO A 163 -11.83 -8.42 -6.61
CA PRO A 163 -11.73 -9.88 -6.59
C PRO A 163 -11.58 -10.51 -7.98
N LEU A 164 -12.03 -9.79 -9.02
CA LEU A 164 -11.86 -10.20 -10.41
C LEU A 164 -10.52 -9.69 -10.96
N THR A 165 -10.25 -8.41 -10.88
CA THR A 165 -9.22 -7.76 -11.69
C THR A 165 -7.96 -7.34 -10.91
N GLY A 166 -7.98 -7.41 -9.58
CA GLY A 166 -6.97 -6.80 -8.72
C GLY A 166 -6.94 -5.27 -8.84
N THR A 167 -6.06 -4.64 -8.10
CA THR A 167 -5.89 -3.17 -8.11
C THR A 167 -5.52 -2.65 -9.51
N LEU A 168 -4.72 -3.39 -10.29
CA LEU A 168 -4.31 -2.96 -11.64
C LEU A 168 -5.48 -2.85 -12.61
N GLY A 169 -6.51 -3.70 -12.48
CA GLY A 169 -7.71 -3.58 -13.30
C GLY A 169 -8.58 -2.38 -12.94
N LEU A 170 -8.65 -2.03 -11.64
CA LEU A 170 -9.32 -0.80 -11.22
C LEU A 170 -8.59 0.45 -11.73
N ILE A 171 -7.26 0.47 -11.67
CA ILE A 171 -6.43 1.53 -12.27
C ILE A 171 -6.74 1.67 -13.77
N PHE A 172 -6.76 0.55 -14.50
CA PHE A 172 -7.08 0.54 -15.92
C PHE A 172 -8.43 1.23 -16.19
N LEU A 173 -9.47 0.90 -15.43
CA LEU A 173 -10.81 1.51 -15.60
C LEU A 173 -10.81 3.01 -15.26
N ILE A 174 -10.13 3.44 -14.20
CA ILE A 174 -10.03 4.86 -13.83
C ILE A 174 -9.34 5.64 -14.95
N VAL A 175 -8.28 5.10 -15.55
CA VAL A 175 -7.56 5.76 -16.64
C VAL A 175 -8.40 5.81 -17.92
N VAL A 176 -9.18 4.76 -18.25
CA VAL A 176 -10.15 4.80 -19.35
C VAL A 176 -11.12 5.94 -19.17
N ILE A 177 -11.70 6.09 -17.98
CA ILE A 177 -12.67 7.16 -17.66
C ILE A 177 -12.02 8.55 -17.78
N ASN A 178 -10.82 8.73 -17.21
CA ASN A 178 -10.07 9.99 -17.34
C ASN A 178 -9.82 10.36 -18.81
N TYR A 179 -9.43 9.38 -19.64
CA TYR A 179 -9.17 9.64 -21.06
C TYR A 179 -10.45 9.96 -21.84
N GLU A 180 -11.57 9.31 -21.52
CA GLU A 180 -12.85 9.67 -22.13
C GLU A 180 -13.33 11.06 -21.69
N PHE A 181 -13.12 11.45 -20.44
CA PHE A 181 -13.42 12.81 -19.97
C PHE A 181 -12.56 13.87 -20.68
N TYR A 182 -11.25 13.59 -20.84
CA TYR A 182 -10.39 14.42 -21.68
C TYR A 182 -10.96 14.57 -23.11
N ARG A 183 -11.39 13.46 -23.75
CA ARG A 183 -11.97 13.49 -25.10
C ARG A 183 -13.26 14.30 -25.17
N ILE A 184 -14.09 14.24 -24.14
CA ILE A 184 -15.34 15.03 -24.03
C ILE A 184 -15.01 16.52 -23.96
N LEU A 185 -14.08 16.92 -23.09
CA LEU A 185 -13.66 18.32 -22.92
C LEU A 185 -13.00 18.88 -24.19
N LYS A 186 -12.26 18.07 -24.91
CA LYS A 186 -11.65 18.46 -26.19
C LYS A 186 -12.68 18.84 -27.25
N GLN A 187 -13.93 18.33 -27.17
CA GLN A 187 -15.02 18.73 -28.06
C GLN A 187 -15.62 20.10 -27.72
N GLY A 188 -15.33 20.64 -26.55
CA GLY A 188 -15.75 21.96 -26.10
C GLY A 188 -16.03 22.03 -24.58
N PRO A 189 -15.74 23.16 -23.94
CA PRO A 189 -15.90 23.33 -22.50
C PRO A 189 -17.37 23.19 -22.05
N ASN A 190 -18.32 23.48 -22.92
CA ASN A 190 -19.76 23.30 -22.66
C ASN A 190 -20.17 21.85 -22.38
N LYS A 191 -19.26 20.87 -22.59
CA LYS A 191 -19.47 19.47 -22.29
C LYS A 191 -19.14 19.09 -20.82
N SER A 192 -18.67 20.02 -20.01
CA SER A 192 -18.33 19.76 -18.60
C SER A 192 -19.51 19.21 -17.80
N PHE A 193 -20.75 19.60 -18.13
CA PHE A 193 -21.95 19.04 -17.47
C PHE A 193 -22.10 17.53 -17.67
N VAL A 194 -21.63 16.99 -18.80
CA VAL A 194 -21.64 15.54 -19.07
C VAL A 194 -20.74 14.82 -18.10
N ILE A 195 -19.56 15.38 -17.83
CA ILE A 195 -18.61 14.82 -16.86
C ILE A 195 -19.22 14.83 -15.46
N ILE A 196 -19.83 15.94 -15.06
CA ILE A 196 -20.51 16.05 -13.77
C ILE A 196 -21.61 14.99 -13.65
N ALA A 197 -22.44 14.85 -14.68
CA ALA A 197 -23.49 13.82 -14.71
C ALA A 197 -22.93 12.40 -14.60
N MET A 198 -21.81 12.11 -15.30
CA MET A 198 -21.15 10.80 -15.23
C MET A 198 -20.55 10.54 -13.83
N LEU A 199 -19.94 11.55 -13.21
CA LEU A 199 -19.46 11.42 -11.82
C LEU A 199 -20.60 11.16 -10.84
N CYS A 200 -21.74 11.84 -11.01
CA CYS A 200 -22.95 11.56 -10.23
C CYS A 200 -23.44 10.11 -10.44
N CYS A 201 -23.42 9.60 -11.68
CA CYS A 201 -23.74 8.20 -11.96
C CYS A 201 -22.77 7.22 -11.30
N ILE A 202 -21.48 7.51 -11.29
CA ILE A 202 -20.48 6.69 -10.58
C ILE A 202 -20.76 6.65 -9.08
N LEU A 203 -21.07 7.78 -8.46
CA LEU A 203 -21.45 7.86 -7.03
C LEU A 203 -22.76 7.10 -6.76
N LEU A 204 -23.76 7.22 -7.63
CA LEU A 204 -25.01 6.46 -7.51
C LEU A 204 -24.76 4.96 -7.64
N LEU A 205 -23.91 4.54 -8.56
CA LEU A 205 -23.53 3.14 -8.72
C LEU A 205 -22.83 2.60 -7.47
N ASN A 206 -21.89 3.38 -6.88
CA ASN A 206 -21.28 3.02 -5.61
C ASN A 206 -22.34 2.75 -4.54
N ASN A 207 -23.26 3.70 -4.34
CA ASN A 207 -24.29 3.59 -3.31
C ASN A 207 -25.24 2.41 -3.55
N LEU A 208 -25.58 2.13 -4.81
CA LEU A 208 -26.43 0.98 -5.16
C LEU A 208 -25.74 -0.35 -4.85
N ILE A 209 -24.49 -0.50 -5.24
CA ILE A 209 -23.72 -1.71 -4.95
C ILE A 209 -23.54 -1.87 -3.44
N GLU A 210 -23.19 -0.79 -2.73
CA GLU A 210 -22.95 -0.80 -1.29
C GLU A 210 -24.16 -1.27 -0.47
N ARG A 211 -25.39 -0.92 -0.92
CA ARG A 211 -26.65 -1.33 -0.29
C ARG A 211 -26.92 -2.84 -0.41
N VAL A 212 -26.41 -3.49 -1.45
CA VAL A 212 -26.61 -4.92 -1.68
C VAL A 212 -25.45 -5.78 -1.17
N LEU A 213 -24.37 -5.16 -0.69
CA LEU A 213 -23.26 -5.89 -0.08
C LEU A 213 -23.74 -6.59 1.20
N PRO A 214 -23.33 -7.83 1.43
CA PRO A 214 -23.64 -8.55 2.66
C PRO A 214 -23.21 -7.77 3.90
N HIS A 215 -23.99 -7.88 4.96
CA HIS A 215 -23.55 -7.40 6.26
C HIS A 215 -22.53 -8.38 6.84
N HIS A 216 -21.39 -7.84 7.27
CA HIS A 216 -20.41 -8.62 7.99
C HIS A 216 -20.96 -8.99 9.38
N VAL A 217 -21.08 -10.28 9.65
CA VAL A 217 -21.38 -10.80 10.97
C VAL A 217 -20.12 -11.49 11.46
N GLY A 218 -19.35 -10.81 12.30
CA GLY A 218 -18.12 -11.38 12.85
C GLY A 218 -18.41 -12.57 13.75
N GLU A 219 -17.64 -13.66 13.60
CA GLU A 219 -17.87 -14.92 14.29
C GLU A 219 -16.87 -15.17 15.42
N LYS A 220 -15.60 -14.76 15.20
CA LYS A 220 -14.50 -15.10 16.09
C LYS A 220 -13.93 -13.83 16.75
N PRO A 221 -13.97 -13.75 18.10
CA PRO A 221 -13.46 -12.57 18.81
C PRO A 221 -11.95 -12.51 18.78
N ILE A 222 -11.40 -11.35 18.49
CA ILE A 222 -9.97 -11.05 18.58
C ILE A 222 -9.76 -9.80 19.42
N VAL A 223 -8.68 -9.74 20.17
CA VAL A 223 -8.28 -8.58 20.97
C VAL A 223 -7.18 -7.83 20.23
N VAL A 224 -7.49 -6.62 19.80
CA VAL A 224 -6.53 -5.71 19.17
C VAL A 224 -5.97 -4.79 20.25
N ALA A 225 -4.67 -4.88 20.51
CA ALA A 225 -3.96 -4.10 21.51
C ALA A 225 -3.19 -2.94 20.86
N GLN A 226 -3.76 -1.73 20.87
CA GLN A 226 -3.09 -0.52 20.42
C GLN A 226 -2.30 0.05 21.61
N THR A 227 -0.98 -0.06 21.56
CA THR A 227 -0.12 0.24 22.73
C THR A 227 0.18 1.72 22.90
N ASP A 228 0.21 2.49 21.81
CA ASP A 228 0.50 3.94 21.77
C ASP A 228 1.72 4.37 22.59
N VAL A 229 2.75 3.53 22.58
CA VAL A 229 4.00 3.80 23.28
C VAL A 229 4.89 4.69 22.42
N PRO A 230 5.31 5.87 22.93
CA PRO A 230 6.24 6.74 22.19
C PRO A 230 7.55 6.03 21.86
N GLN A 231 8.13 6.31 20.69
CA GLN A 231 9.38 5.67 20.24
C GLN A 231 10.52 5.85 21.25
N SER A 232 10.64 7.02 21.87
CA SER A 232 11.64 7.29 22.92
C SER A 232 11.52 6.35 24.12
N VAL A 233 10.31 5.90 24.45
CA VAL A 233 10.07 4.94 25.55
C VAL A 233 10.34 3.52 25.07
N LYS A 234 9.94 3.16 23.86
CA LYS A 234 10.16 1.82 23.27
C LYS A 234 11.65 1.50 23.15
N TYR A 235 12.46 2.49 22.73
CA TYR A 235 13.91 2.34 22.57
C TYR A 235 14.70 2.64 23.85
N SER A 236 14.02 2.90 24.99
CA SER A 236 14.68 3.00 26.29
C SER A 236 15.35 1.68 26.69
N PRO A 237 16.53 1.70 27.34
CA PRO A 237 17.17 0.49 27.88
C PRO A 237 16.34 -0.25 28.93
N ASP A 238 15.42 0.45 29.62
CA ASP A 238 14.55 -0.12 30.65
C ASP A 238 13.38 -0.87 30.07
N LYS A 239 13.59 -2.10 29.64
CA LYS A 239 12.55 -2.99 29.11
C LYS A 239 11.61 -3.54 30.17
N ALA A 240 12.05 -3.60 31.43
CA ALA A 240 11.19 -4.02 32.53
C ALA A 240 10.03 -3.03 32.72
N LYS A 241 10.29 -1.73 32.66
CA LYS A 241 9.26 -0.69 32.72
C LYS A 241 8.28 -0.76 31.57
N LEU A 242 8.75 -1.05 30.35
CA LEU A 242 7.89 -1.27 29.18
C LEU A 242 7.01 -2.51 29.39
N MET A 243 7.55 -3.61 29.92
CA MET A 243 6.78 -4.80 30.23
C MET A 243 5.71 -4.52 31.29
N ASP A 244 6.05 -3.84 32.37
CA ASP A 244 5.09 -3.49 33.43
C ASP A 244 3.96 -2.60 32.89
N TYR A 245 4.29 -1.67 32.00
CA TYR A 245 3.27 -0.88 31.29
C TYR A 245 2.32 -1.76 30.48
N LEU A 246 2.86 -2.70 29.69
CA LEU A 246 2.04 -3.61 28.88
C LEU A 246 1.16 -4.51 29.75
N LEU A 247 1.74 -5.12 30.80
CA LEU A 247 0.99 -6.01 31.71
C LEU A 247 -0.10 -5.27 32.50
N GLY A 248 0.14 -3.99 32.81
CA GLY A 248 -0.82 -3.14 33.53
C GLY A 248 -2.00 -2.62 32.69
N ASN A 249 -1.76 -2.35 31.41
CA ASN A 249 -2.77 -1.73 30.54
C ASN A 249 -3.58 -2.72 29.70
N PHE A 250 -3.11 -3.97 29.52
CA PHE A 250 -3.77 -4.96 28.68
C PHE A 250 -4.21 -6.17 29.48
N THR A 251 -5.47 -6.59 29.28
CA THR A 251 -6.11 -7.69 29.99
C THR A 251 -6.15 -8.92 29.08
N GLU A 252 -5.88 -10.08 29.67
CA GLU A 252 -6.13 -11.37 29.01
C GLU A 252 -7.63 -11.65 28.91
N PHE A 253 -8.04 -12.19 27.77
CA PHE A 253 -9.35 -12.76 27.54
C PHE A 253 -9.20 -14.23 27.19
N GLU A 254 -9.66 -15.11 28.08
CA GLU A 254 -9.51 -16.56 27.95
C GLU A 254 -10.05 -17.08 26.62
N GLY A 255 -9.24 -17.83 25.88
CA GLY A 255 -9.57 -18.40 24.58
C GLY A 255 -9.54 -17.42 23.41
N TYR A 256 -9.24 -16.12 23.64
CA TYR A 256 -9.21 -15.14 22.56
C TYR A 256 -7.81 -15.03 21.94
N LEU A 257 -7.78 -14.67 20.67
CA LEU A 257 -6.55 -14.29 19.98
C LEU A 257 -6.23 -12.83 20.31
N THR A 258 -5.16 -12.59 21.07
CA THR A 258 -4.67 -11.27 21.44
C THR A 258 -3.49 -10.88 20.56
N ILE A 259 -3.55 -9.69 19.96
CA ILE A 259 -2.56 -9.23 18.98
C ILE A 259 -1.95 -7.93 19.45
N PHE A 260 -0.64 -7.92 19.63
CA PHE A 260 0.20 -6.75 19.88
C PHE A 260 0.91 -6.28 18.61
N PRO A 261 1.30 -4.98 18.54
CA PRO A 261 1.91 -4.42 17.34
C PRO A 261 3.33 -4.91 17.07
N GLU A 262 3.81 -4.62 15.85
CA GLU A 262 5.20 -4.72 15.43
C GLU A 262 6.12 -4.00 16.41
N ALA A 263 7.30 -4.60 16.65
CA ALA A 263 8.31 -4.03 17.51
C ALA A 263 7.73 -3.55 18.86
N THR A 264 6.88 -4.35 19.50
CA THR A 264 6.44 -4.12 20.88
C THR A 264 7.67 -4.02 21.80
N PHE A 265 8.68 -4.88 21.56
CA PHE A 265 10.05 -4.73 22.05
C PHE A 265 10.97 -4.54 20.83
N PRO A 266 11.41 -3.31 20.49
CA PRO A 266 12.01 -3.04 19.18
C PRO A 266 13.45 -3.51 19.00
N ASP A 267 14.20 -3.71 20.08
CA ASP A 267 15.65 -3.90 20.09
C ASP A 267 16.11 -5.08 20.96
N MET A 268 15.18 -5.95 21.37
CA MET A 268 15.48 -7.08 22.25
C MET A 268 14.71 -8.33 21.84
N ASP A 269 15.44 -9.41 21.63
CA ASP A 269 14.88 -10.76 21.59
C ASP A 269 14.58 -11.19 23.04
N ILE A 270 13.30 -11.26 23.38
CA ILE A 270 12.90 -11.58 24.76
C ILE A 270 12.80 -13.08 25.03
N ARG A 271 13.01 -13.95 24.02
CA ARG A 271 12.95 -15.40 24.20
C ARG A 271 13.94 -15.89 25.24
N ASN A 272 13.51 -16.82 26.07
CA ASN A 272 14.27 -17.40 27.19
C ASN A 272 14.69 -16.38 28.27
N THR A 273 14.01 -15.25 28.37
CA THR A 273 14.25 -14.23 29.41
C THR A 273 13.15 -14.22 30.48
N GLU A 274 13.38 -13.52 31.58
CA GLU A 274 12.35 -13.28 32.60
C GLU A 274 11.18 -12.43 32.05
N LEU A 275 11.43 -11.60 31.03
CA LEU A 275 10.37 -10.81 30.39
C LEU A 275 9.41 -11.72 29.63
N GLU A 276 9.91 -12.71 28.91
CA GLU A 276 9.06 -13.70 28.23
C GLU A 276 8.23 -14.50 29.25
N LYS A 277 8.81 -14.94 30.35
CA LYS A 277 8.09 -15.69 31.40
C LYS A 277 6.93 -14.86 31.97
N LYS A 278 7.14 -13.58 32.27
CA LYS A 278 6.08 -12.67 32.73
C LYS A 278 4.98 -12.51 31.69
N LEU A 279 5.35 -12.36 30.43
CA LEU A 279 4.40 -12.25 29.31
C LEU A 279 3.54 -13.51 29.16
N ILE A 280 4.19 -14.68 29.15
CA ILE A 280 3.52 -15.98 29.05
C ILE A 280 2.58 -16.20 30.25
N GLU A 281 3.02 -15.91 31.47
CA GLU A 281 2.18 -16.07 32.67
C GLU A 281 0.92 -15.18 32.60
N LYS A 282 1.06 -13.95 32.06
CA LYS A 282 -0.06 -13.02 31.91
C LYS A 282 -1.07 -13.47 30.85
N PHE A 283 -0.59 -14.07 29.73
CA PHE A 283 -1.41 -14.43 28.56
C PHE A 283 -1.49 -15.96 28.35
N LYS A 284 -1.37 -16.76 29.42
CA LYS A 284 -1.33 -18.23 29.33
C LYS A 284 -2.64 -18.90 28.92
N LYS A 285 -3.76 -18.20 29.02
CA LYS A 285 -5.09 -18.73 28.67
C LYS A 285 -5.58 -18.28 27.30
N SER A 286 -4.77 -17.50 26.58
CA SER A 286 -5.11 -16.94 25.27
C SER A 286 -4.10 -17.38 24.20
N VAL A 287 -4.43 -17.11 22.94
CA VAL A 287 -3.45 -17.12 21.85
C VAL A 287 -2.87 -15.74 21.75
N LEU A 288 -1.54 -15.62 21.70
CA LEU A 288 -0.85 -14.34 21.66
C LEU A 288 -0.01 -14.21 20.40
N VAL A 289 -0.15 -13.07 19.70
CA VAL A 289 0.76 -12.60 18.64
C VAL A 289 1.42 -11.32 19.10
N ILE A 290 2.76 -11.27 19.09
CA ILE A 290 3.52 -10.11 19.60
C ILE A 290 4.79 -9.88 18.78
N GLY A 291 5.09 -8.59 18.50
CA GLY A 291 6.24 -8.17 17.70
C GLY A 291 7.48 -7.91 18.55
N TYR A 292 8.58 -8.61 18.26
CA TYR A 292 9.94 -8.31 18.72
C TYR A 292 10.96 -8.94 17.78
N PRO A 293 12.19 -8.39 17.66
CA PRO A 293 13.20 -8.93 16.76
C PRO A 293 13.69 -10.29 17.22
N THR A 294 14.12 -11.08 16.25
CA THR A 294 14.82 -12.35 16.49
C THR A 294 16.28 -12.23 16.09
N PHE A 295 17.18 -12.68 16.95
CA PHE A 295 18.56 -12.86 16.61
C PHE A 295 18.93 -14.34 16.62
N GLU A 296 19.32 -14.87 15.46
CA GLU A 296 19.61 -16.29 15.28
C GLU A 296 20.64 -16.48 14.15
N GLU A 297 21.66 -17.33 14.37
CA GLU A 297 22.71 -17.62 13.38
C GLU A 297 23.39 -16.37 12.78
N ASN A 298 23.70 -15.37 13.59
CA ASN A 298 24.24 -14.06 13.18
C ASN A 298 23.33 -13.28 12.21
N LYS A 299 22.03 -13.55 12.20
CA LYS A 299 21.03 -12.84 11.41
C LYS A 299 20.00 -12.19 12.30
N PHE A 300 19.52 -11.02 11.87
CA PHE A 300 18.43 -10.30 12.51
C PHE A 300 17.15 -10.44 11.68
N TYR A 301 16.04 -10.63 12.37
CA TYR A 301 14.73 -10.71 11.75
C TYR A 301 13.76 -9.77 12.46
N ASN A 302 12.94 -9.05 11.70
CA ASN A 302 11.77 -8.36 12.23
C ASN A 302 10.64 -9.38 12.31
N SER A 303 10.23 -9.75 13.53
CA SER A 303 9.43 -10.96 13.75
C SER A 303 8.15 -10.69 14.53
N LEU A 304 7.10 -11.46 14.20
CA LEU A 304 5.90 -11.67 15.02
C LEU A 304 5.95 -13.07 15.60
N HIS A 305 5.91 -13.18 16.91
CA HIS A 305 5.95 -14.43 17.65
C HIS A 305 4.55 -14.87 18.04
N VAL A 306 4.29 -16.16 17.91
CA VAL A 306 2.97 -16.77 18.18
C VAL A 306 3.11 -17.73 19.37
N TYR A 307 2.28 -17.51 20.39
CA TYR A 307 2.14 -18.38 21.55
C TYR A 307 0.69 -18.89 21.61
N ASN A 308 0.52 -20.16 21.85
CA ASN A 308 -0.78 -20.78 22.04
C ASN A 308 -0.88 -21.31 23.47
N HIS A 309 -1.72 -20.72 24.29
CA HIS A 309 -1.90 -21.07 25.70
C HIS A 309 -0.56 -21.20 26.46
N GLY A 310 0.28 -20.17 26.31
CA GLY A 310 1.60 -20.09 26.94
C GLY A 310 2.69 -20.92 26.27
N THR A 311 2.38 -21.72 25.26
CA THR A 311 3.37 -22.51 24.51
C THR A 311 3.80 -21.77 23.25
N TYR A 312 5.10 -21.63 23.03
CA TYR A 312 5.65 -21.05 21.81
C TYR A 312 5.36 -21.92 20.60
N VAL A 313 4.65 -21.38 19.60
CA VAL A 313 4.27 -22.10 18.35
C VAL A 313 5.26 -21.84 17.23
N GLY A 314 5.81 -20.62 17.18
CA GLY A 314 6.73 -20.23 16.14
C GLY A 314 6.69 -18.71 15.87
N ARG A 315 7.31 -18.31 14.78
CA ARG A 315 7.36 -16.90 14.37
C ARG A 315 7.14 -16.72 12.87
N TYR A 316 6.65 -15.55 12.51
CA TYR A 316 6.66 -15.00 11.18
C TYR A 316 7.74 -13.92 11.09
N ASP A 317 8.65 -14.06 10.17
CA ASP A 317 9.69 -13.07 9.89
C ASP A 317 9.31 -12.25 8.66
N LYS A 318 9.45 -10.93 8.74
CA LYS A 318 9.12 -10.00 7.65
C LYS A 318 9.82 -10.39 6.36
N ILE A 319 9.05 -10.51 5.27
CA ILE A 319 9.54 -10.95 3.96
C ILE A 319 10.00 -9.75 3.13
N LEU A 320 9.15 -8.72 3.05
CA LEU A 320 9.41 -7.52 2.27
C LEU A 320 9.92 -6.41 3.18
N LEU A 321 11.23 -6.24 3.18
CA LEU A 321 11.92 -5.27 4.01
C LEU A 321 11.86 -3.87 3.40
N PHE A 322 11.75 -2.84 4.26
CA PHE A 322 11.69 -1.45 3.81
C PHE A 322 13.08 -1.01 3.28
N PRO A 323 13.18 -0.60 1.99
CA PRO A 323 14.45 -0.21 1.38
C PRO A 323 15.11 0.96 2.14
N PHE A 324 16.44 0.91 2.26
CA PHE A 324 17.30 1.89 2.93
C PHE A 324 17.08 2.06 4.45
N VAL A 325 16.07 1.40 5.02
CA VAL A 325 15.77 1.41 6.47
C VAL A 325 16.01 0.03 7.08
N GLU A 326 15.44 -1.00 6.51
CA GLU A 326 15.55 -2.39 6.99
C GLU A 326 16.50 -3.23 6.14
N THR A 327 16.75 -2.81 4.90
CA THR A 327 17.67 -3.48 3.98
C THR A 327 18.35 -2.47 3.04
N LEU A 328 19.56 -2.80 2.58
CA LEU A 328 20.22 -2.07 1.49
C LEU A 328 19.82 -2.70 0.15
N PRO A 329 18.95 -2.06 -0.64
CA PRO A 329 18.59 -2.57 -1.94
C PRO A 329 19.79 -2.48 -2.88
N TYR A 330 19.96 -3.44 -3.78
CA TYR A 330 21.04 -3.48 -4.77
C TYR A 330 22.41 -3.06 -4.19
N PRO A 331 23.02 -3.82 -3.25
CA PRO A 331 24.26 -3.40 -2.57
C PRO A 331 25.42 -3.04 -3.50
N ARG A 332 25.46 -3.63 -4.71
CA ARG A 332 26.46 -3.30 -5.74
C ARG A 332 26.29 -1.88 -6.31
N ILE A 333 25.06 -1.35 -6.28
CA ILE A 333 24.72 -0.01 -6.80
C ILE A 333 24.79 1.02 -5.66
N PHE A 334 24.19 0.74 -4.49
CA PHE A 334 24.05 1.71 -3.40
C PHE A 334 25.06 1.55 -2.27
N GLY A 335 25.93 0.53 -2.30
CA GLY A 335 26.93 0.26 -1.26
C GLY A 335 28.02 1.33 -1.09
N PHE A 336 28.12 2.29 -2.03
CA PHE A 336 29.01 3.44 -1.91
C PHE A 336 28.48 4.52 -0.95
N LEU A 337 27.18 4.50 -0.65
CA LEU A 337 26.55 5.47 0.25
C LEU A 337 26.96 5.19 1.71
N SER A 338 28.02 5.85 2.16
CA SER A 338 28.66 5.61 3.46
C SER A 338 27.73 5.85 4.65
N PHE A 339 26.76 6.74 4.53
CA PHE A 339 25.78 7.05 5.57
C PHE A 339 24.77 5.91 5.82
N LEU A 340 24.66 4.94 4.91
CA LEU A 340 23.86 3.72 5.07
C LEU A 340 24.64 2.60 5.76
N ARG A 341 25.95 2.76 5.96
CA ARG A 341 26.78 1.80 6.70
C ARG A 341 26.49 1.91 8.19
N GLY A 342 26.18 0.79 8.82
CA GLY A 342 25.86 0.74 10.26
C GLY A 342 24.37 0.74 10.58
N VAL A 343 23.49 0.83 9.59
CA VAL A 343 22.10 0.44 9.75
C VAL A 343 22.06 -1.09 9.91
N SER A 344 21.43 -1.58 10.98
CA SER A 344 21.24 -3.02 11.16
C SER A 344 20.25 -3.53 10.12
N TYR A 345 20.73 -4.34 9.19
CA TYR A 345 19.86 -4.90 8.16
C TYR A 345 19.22 -6.18 8.67
N PHE A 346 17.90 -6.24 8.50
CA PHE A 346 17.14 -7.45 8.73
C PHE A 346 17.34 -8.45 7.58
N THR A 347 17.14 -9.72 7.90
CA THR A 347 17.13 -10.82 6.93
C THR A 347 15.68 -11.09 6.53
N PRO A 348 15.37 -11.23 5.23
CA PRO A 348 14.02 -11.58 4.79
C PRO A 348 13.59 -12.95 5.30
N GLY A 349 12.32 -13.04 5.70
CA GLY A 349 11.68 -14.28 6.11
C GLY A 349 11.11 -15.09 4.94
N THR A 350 10.24 -16.03 5.30
CA THR A 350 9.50 -16.87 4.35
C THR A 350 8.00 -16.88 4.69
N LEU A 351 7.17 -17.10 3.67
CA LEU A 351 5.72 -17.11 3.83
C LEU A 351 5.28 -18.27 4.72
N LYS A 352 4.61 -17.94 5.84
CA LYS A 352 4.05 -18.86 6.82
C LYS A 352 2.67 -18.44 7.25
N THR A 353 1.83 -19.40 7.59
CA THR A 353 0.55 -19.21 8.28
C THR A 353 0.54 -20.07 9.54
N PHE A 354 -0.29 -19.71 10.50
CA PHE A 354 -0.35 -20.40 11.79
C PHE A 354 -1.75 -20.97 12.00
N ALA A 355 -1.82 -22.28 12.21
CA ALA A 355 -3.06 -22.92 12.65
C ALA A 355 -3.33 -22.51 14.11
N VAL A 356 -4.43 -21.85 14.35
CA VAL A 356 -4.85 -21.35 15.66
C VAL A 356 -6.21 -21.98 15.99
N ASP A 357 -6.27 -22.66 17.13
CA ASP A 357 -7.47 -23.36 17.57
C ASP A 357 -8.68 -22.41 17.65
N GLY A 358 -9.77 -22.82 17.02
CA GLY A 358 -10.99 -22.02 16.94
C GLY A 358 -10.97 -20.89 15.90
N TYR A 359 -9.83 -20.54 15.30
CA TYR A 359 -9.68 -19.45 14.33
C TYR A 359 -9.33 -19.90 12.91
N GLY A 360 -8.88 -21.15 12.73
CA GLY A 360 -8.36 -21.62 11.45
C GLY A 360 -6.91 -21.19 11.21
N ASN A 361 -6.56 -20.96 9.96
CA ASN A 361 -5.21 -20.52 9.58
C ASN A 361 -5.10 -19.00 9.58
N VAL A 362 -4.26 -18.45 10.45
CA VAL A 362 -3.98 -17.03 10.55
C VAL A 362 -2.78 -16.67 9.71
N GLY A 363 -2.95 -15.74 8.76
CA GLY A 363 -1.87 -15.11 8.02
C GLY A 363 -1.33 -13.91 8.80
N LEU A 364 -0.01 -13.73 8.78
CA LEU A 364 0.65 -12.58 9.43
C LEU A 364 1.40 -11.77 8.40
N GLN A 365 1.32 -10.45 8.50
CA GLN A 365 2.11 -9.48 7.74
C GLN A 365 2.65 -8.41 8.68
N ILE A 366 3.77 -7.81 8.32
CA ILE A 366 4.41 -6.76 9.12
C ILE A 366 4.45 -5.44 8.31
N CYS A 367 3.70 -4.43 8.76
CA CYS A 367 3.79 -3.03 8.33
C CYS A 367 3.76 -2.87 6.80
N PHE A 368 4.89 -2.49 6.21
CA PHE A 368 5.10 -2.24 4.78
C PHE A 368 4.59 -3.35 3.84
N GLU A 369 4.49 -4.58 4.33
CA GLU A 369 4.03 -5.73 3.54
C GLU A 369 2.59 -5.60 3.03
N SER A 370 1.73 -4.85 3.73
CA SER A 370 0.34 -4.60 3.32
C SER A 370 0.23 -3.82 2.00
N TYR A 371 1.27 -3.06 1.65
CA TYR A 371 1.32 -2.38 0.35
C TYR A 371 1.36 -3.35 -0.82
N PHE A 372 1.87 -4.57 -0.67
CA PHE A 372 2.14 -5.48 -1.77
C PHE A 372 1.02 -6.50 -2.01
N PRO A 373 0.21 -6.31 -3.07
CA PRO A 373 -0.90 -7.19 -3.40
C PRO A 373 -0.50 -8.65 -3.57
N HIS A 374 0.67 -8.91 -4.20
CA HIS A 374 1.14 -10.26 -4.45
C HIS A 374 1.42 -11.05 -3.17
N LEU A 375 1.96 -10.39 -2.11
CA LEU A 375 2.21 -11.06 -0.84
C LEU A 375 0.89 -11.42 -0.13
N SER A 376 -0.05 -10.46 -0.05
CA SER A 376 -1.38 -10.70 0.54
C SER A 376 -2.14 -11.79 -0.24
N ARG A 377 -2.01 -11.81 -1.57
CA ARG A 377 -2.57 -12.85 -2.44
C ARG A 377 -2.04 -14.23 -2.08
N HIS A 378 -0.72 -14.41 -2.05
CA HIS A 378 -0.11 -15.71 -1.71
C HIS A 378 -0.41 -16.12 -0.24
N MET A 379 -0.46 -15.15 0.68
CA MET A 379 -0.85 -15.41 2.06
C MET A 379 -2.30 -15.95 2.11
N SER A 380 -3.22 -15.34 1.37
CA SER A 380 -4.64 -15.70 1.36
C SER A 380 -4.94 -17.08 0.75
N GLU A 381 -4.00 -17.69 0.01
CA GLU A 381 -4.15 -19.07 -0.48
C GLU A 381 -4.20 -20.08 0.67
N LYS A 382 -3.61 -19.74 1.82
CA LYS A 382 -3.52 -20.61 3.00
C LYS A 382 -4.21 -20.03 4.22
N ALA A 383 -4.29 -18.69 4.34
CA ALA A 383 -4.87 -18.02 5.49
C ALA A 383 -6.39 -17.87 5.36
N ASP A 384 -7.09 -18.01 6.48
CA ASP A 384 -8.54 -17.80 6.58
C ASP A 384 -8.88 -16.33 6.88
N PHE A 385 -7.99 -15.60 7.53
CA PHE A 385 -7.95 -14.15 7.68
C PHE A 385 -6.49 -13.68 7.88
N ILE A 386 -6.23 -12.37 7.79
CA ILE A 386 -4.86 -11.85 7.82
C ILE A 386 -4.74 -10.74 8.87
N VAL A 387 -3.69 -10.80 9.67
CA VAL A 387 -3.29 -9.79 10.63
C VAL A 387 -2.10 -9.00 10.07
N VAL A 388 -2.22 -7.68 10.05
CA VAL A 388 -1.13 -6.75 9.72
C VAL A 388 -0.71 -6.05 11.00
N SER A 389 0.45 -6.40 11.50
CA SER A 389 1.00 -5.79 12.71
C SER A 389 2.01 -4.70 12.33
N THR A 390 1.85 -3.47 12.87
CA THR A 390 2.61 -2.31 12.40
C THR A 390 3.06 -1.40 13.54
N ASN A 391 4.14 -0.64 13.27
CA ASN A 391 4.63 0.41 14.16
C ASN A 391 4.65 1.75 13.42
N ASP A 392 3.50 2.39 13.29
CA ASP A 392 3.33 3.68 12.61
C ASP A 392 3.80 4.89 13.44
N GLY A 393 4.42 4.68 14.60
CA GLY A 393 4.94 5.73 15.48
C GLY A 393 6.01 6.63 14.86
N TRP A 394 6.51 6.27 13.68
CA TRP A 394 7.39 7.09 12.85
C TRP A 394 6.67 8.25 12.17
N TYR A 395 5.38 8.09 11.90
CA TYR A 395 4.58 9.06 11.18
C TYR A 395 3.85 9.99 12.14
N ARG A 396 4.14 11.29 12.04
CA ARG A 396 3.38 12.35 12.73
C ARG A 396 2.14 12.79 11.94
N SER A 397 2.02 12.35 10.70
CA SER A 397 0.97 12.77 9.76
C SER A 397 -0.21 11.81 9.77
N LYS A 398 -1.41 12.31 10.01
CA LYS A 398 -2.66 11.55 9.86
C LYS A 398 -2.90 11.09 8.42
N ILE A 399 -2.30 11.77 7.43
CA ILE A 399 -2.35 11.38 6.02
C ILE A 399 -1.61 10.06 5.84
N ALA A 400 -0.38 9.96 6.37
CA ALA A 400 0.40 8.73 6.32
C ALA A 400 -0.35 7.53 6.93
N LEU A 401 -0.96 7.75 8.11
CA LEU A 401 -1.72 6.71 8.80
C LEU A 401 -2.91 6.22 7.97
N LYS A 402 -3.66 7.15 7.33
CA LYS A 402 -4.78 6.79 6.47
C LYS A 402 -4.33 6.09 5.18
N GLN A 403 -3.21 6.52 4.58
CA GLN A 403 -2.65 5.86 3.39
C GLN A 403 -2.21 4.44 3.73
N HIS A 404 -1.56 4.22 4.87
CA HIS A 404 -1.18 2.88 5.29
C HIS A 404 -2.40 1.99 5.55
N PHE A 405 -3.37 2.47 6.33
CA PHE A 405 -4.59 1.71 6.62
C PHE A 405 -5.41 1.40 5.35
N SER A 406 -5.44 2.32 4.38
CA SER A 406 -6.18 2.10 3.13
C SER A 406 -5.69 0.88 2.35
N GLN A 407 -4.43 0.47 2.51
CA GLN A 407 -3.88 -0.69 1.81
C GLN A 407 -4.62 -1.97 2.18
N ILE A 408 -4.90 -2.17 3.47
CA ILE A 408 -5.61 -3.38 3.90
C ILE A 408 -7.06 -3.42 3.41
N VAL A 409 -7.68 -2.27 3.07
CA VAL A 409 -9.02 -2.24 2.46
C VAL A 409 -8.99 -2.90 1.08
N PHE A 410 -8.00 -2.55 0.27
CA PHE A 410 -7.82 -3.17 -1.05
C PHE A 410 -7.48 -4.65 -0.91
N ARG A 411 -6.58 -5.01 -0.01
CA ARG A 411 -6.17 -6.42 0.22
C ARG A 411 -7.36 -7.28 0.67
N ALA A 412 -8.20 -6.75 1.56
CA ALA A 412 -9.37 -7.46 2.04
C ALA A 412 -10.35 -7.80 0.90
N VAL A 413 -10.66 -6.82 0.05
CA VAL A 413 -11.59 -7.00 -1.07
C VAL A 413 -10.98 -7.89 -2.16
N GLU A 414 -9.70 -7.70 -2.54
CA GLU A 414 -9.01 -8.51 -3.54
C GLU A 414 -9.03 -9.99 -3.21
N THR A 415 -8.78 -10.32 -1.94
CA THR A 415 -8.58 -11.70 -1.48
C THR A 415 -9.80 -12.33 -0.82
N ARG A 416 -10.86 -11.54 -0.58
CA ARG A 416 -12.04 -11.96 0.20
C ARG A 416 -11.65 -12.51 1.57
N ARG A 417 -10.68 -11.86 2.23
CA ARG A 417 -10.27 -12.14 3.61
C ARG A 417 -10.55 -10.94 4.48
N ASP A 418 -10.92 -11.19 5.72
CA ASP A 418 -10.90 -10.13 6.72
C ASP A 418 -9.46 -9.77 7.04
N PHE A 419 -9.17 -8.48 7.16
CA PHE A 419 -7.86 -7.95 7.54
C PHE A 419 -7.96 -7.19 8.85
N VAL A 420 -7.04 -7.46 9.75
CA VAL A 420 -6.93 -6.77 11.04
C VAL A 420 -5.61 -6.05 11.10
N GLN A 421 -5.63 -4.73 11.18
CA GLN A 421 -4.42 -3.94 11.43
C GLN A 421 -4.28 -3.64 12.91
N VAL A 422 -3.12 -3.92 13.47
CA VAL A 422 -2.76 -3.62 14.85
C VAL A 422 -1.53 -2.73 14.85
N SER A 423 -1.70 -1.49 15.27
CA SER A 423 -0.64 -0.48 15.26
C SER A 423 -0.22 -0.09 16.66
N ASN A 424 1.07 0.20 16.85
CA ASN A 424 1.53 0.85 18.10
C ASN A 424 0.90 2.23 18.22
N THR A 425 1.38 3.16 17.39
CA THR A 425 0.83 4.51 17.25
C THR A 425 0.34 4.63 15.82
N GLY A 426 -0.96 4.76 15.61
CA GLY A 426 -1.50 4.76 14.25
C GLY A 426 -2.97 4.39 14.22
N LEU A 427 -3.41 3.81 13.11
CA LEU A 427 -4.76 3.30 12.94
C LEU A 427 -4.77 1.78 13.14
N SER A 428 -5.45 1.34 14.20
CA SER A 428 -5.80 -0.08 14.37
C SER A 428 -7.26 -0.29 14.01
N GLY A 429 -7.60 -1.46 13.48
CA GLY A 429 -8.97 -1.76 13.11
C GLY A 429 -9.14 -3.05 12.35
N LEU A 430 -10.37 -3.31 11.95
CA LEU A 430 -10.80 -4.44 11.14
C LEU A 430 -11.35 -3.92 9.81
N VAL A 431 -10.96 -4.57 8.74
CA VAL A 431 -11.58 -4.44 7.41
C VAL A 431 -12.18 -5.80 7.04
N ASP A 432 -13.48 -5.82 6.76
CA ASP A 432 -14.14 -7.03 6.31
C ASP A 432 -13.81 -7.33 4.83
N ARG A 433 -14.10 -8.53 4.39
CA ARG A 433 -13.89 -9.01 3.01
C ARG A 433 -14.56 -8.19 1.90
N TYR A 434 -15.47 -7.27 2.25
CA TYR A 434 -16.17 -6.36 1.34
C TYR A 434 -15.63 -4.94 1.40
N GLY A 435 -14.62 -4.68 2.25
CA GLY A 435 -13.97 -3.38 2.38
C GLY A 435 -14.62 -2.44 3.39
N LYS A 436 -15.66 -2.87 4.12
CA LYS A 436 -16.20 -2.10 5.24
C LYS A 436 -15.26 -2.20 6.44
N PHE A 437 -15.06 -1.10 7.14
CA PHE A 437 -14.05 -1.09 8.20
C PHE A 437 -14.50 -0.38 9.47
N THR A 438 -13.92 -0.83 10.57
CA THR A 438 -14.01 -0.22 11.90
C THR A 438 -12.62 0.16 12.36
N VAL A 439 -12.41 1.41 12.76
CA VAL A 439 -11.13 1.92 13.25
C VAL A 439 -11.23 2.23 14.74
N LEU A 440 -10.21 1.89 15.50
CA LEU A 440 -10.11 2.21 16.93
C LEU A 440 -9.80 3.70 17.13
N PRO A 441 -10.22 4.29 18.26
CA PRO A 441 -9.80 5.64 18.64
C PRO A 441 -8.29 5.70 18.86
N TYR A 442 -7.70 6.88 18.65
CA TYR A 442 -6.29 7.12 18.97
C TYR A 442 -6.01 6.98 20.47
N GLY A 443 -4.79 6.65 20.81
CA GLY A 443 -4.30 6.48 22.17
C GLY A 443 -4.21 5.02 22.59
N THR A 444 -3.71 4.78 23.81
CA THR A 444 -3.61 3.43 24.38
C THR A 444 -5.01 2.87 24.60
N THR A 445 -5.29 1.78 23.92
CA THR A 445 -6.59 1.12 24.01
C THR A 445 -6.50 -0.34 23.56
N TRP A 446 -7.50 -1.11 23.96
CA TRP A 446 -7.76 -2.42 23.37
C TRP A 446 -9.26 -2.53 23.03
N ARG A 447 -9.55 -3.34 22.03
CA ARG A 447 -10.91 -3.62 21.60
C ARG A 447 -11.04 -5.09 21.19
N ILE A 448 -12.20 -5.63 21.47
CA ILE A 448 -12.62 -6.90 20.89
C ILE A 448 -13.29 -6.59 19.56
N LEU A 449 -12.71 -7.12 18.50
CA LEU A 449 -13.27 -7.11 17.16
C LEU A 449 -13.61 -8.55 16.77
N TYR A 450 -14.44 -8.73 15.74
CA TYR A 450 -14.90 -10.05 15.35
C TYR A 450 -14.57 -10.30 13.90
N VAL A 451 -13.71 -11.29 13.62
CA VAL A 451 -13.35 -11.73 12.27
C VAL A 451 -14.23 -12.90 11.84
N THR A 452 -14.43 -13.04 10.54
CA THR A 452 -15.05 -14.24 9.96
C THR A 452 -14.01 -14.96 9.10
N PRO A 453 -13.48 -16.11 9.54
CA PRO A 453 -12.61 -16.96 8.72
C PRO A 453 -13.28 -17.29 7.38
N ASN A 454 -12.54 -17.19 6.29
CA ASN A 454 -13.05 -17.44 4.94
C ASN A 454 -12.01 -18.16 4.08
N LYS A 455 -12.46 -19.11 3.26
CA LYS A 455 -11.63 -19.91 2.35
C LYS A 455 -11.93 -19.66 0.88
N GLU A 456 -12.77 -18.69 0.57
CA GLU A 456 -13.08 -18.33 -0.81
C GLU A 456 -11.81 -17.97 -1.57
N VAL A 457 -11.66 -18.49 -2.79
CA VAL A 457 -10.55 -18.17 -3.69
C VAL A 457 -11.08 -17.27 -4.78
N THR A 458 -10.66 -16.00 -4.80
CA THR A 458 -11.08 -15.06 -5.83
C THR A 458 -10.37 -15.34 -7.15
N PHE A 459 -10.89 -14.78 -8.25
CA PHE A 459 -10.23 -14.87 -9.54
C PHE A 459 -8.84 -14.21 -9.48
N TYR A 460 -8.74 -13.04 -8.82
CA TYR A 460 -7.46 -12.38 -8.60
C TYR A 460 -6.50 -13.24 -7.76
N THR A 461 -6.97 -13.87 -6.68
CA THR A 461 -6.13 -14.78 -5.88
C THR A 461 -5.55 -15.89 -6.74
N ARG A 462 -6.34 -16.43 -7.66
CA ARG A 462 -5.91 -17.54 -8.52
C ARG A 462 -4.95 -17.12 -9.63
N PHE A 463 -5.21 -15.99 -10.30
CA PHE A 463 -4.50 -15.60 -11.53
C PHE A 463 -3.53 -14.43 -11.36
N GLY A 464 -3.57 -13.73 -10.19
CA GLY A 464 -2.69 -12.62 -9.89
C GLY A 464 -2.87 -11.43 -10.82
N ASP A 465 -1.76 -10.76 -11.14
CA ASP A 465 -1.74 -9.54 -11.94
C ASP A 465 -1.88 -9.79 -13.46
N TYR A 466 -2.80 -10.68 -13.85
CA TYR A 466 -3.06 -11.00 -15.27
C TYR A 466 -3.42 -9.76 -16.11
N MET A 467 -3.92 -8.69 -15.47
CA MET A 467 -4.20 -7.42 -16.15
C MET A 467 -2.97 -6.79 -16.80
N VAL A 468 -1.76 -7.13 -16.35
CA VAL A 468 -0.51 -6.74 -17.02
C VAL A 468 -0.40 -7.42 -18.38
N ILE A 469 -0.70 -8.73 -18.44
CA ILE A 469 -0.67 -9.50 -19.70
C ILE A 469 -1.72 -8.97 -20.66
N VAL A 470 -2.93 -8.70 -20.16
CA VAL A 470 -4.01 -8.09 -20.97
C VAL A 470 -3.57 -6.72 -21.50
N SER A 471 -3.00 -5.88 -20.65
CA SER A 471 -2.53 -4.55 -21.04
C SER A 471 -1.40 -4.60 -22.07
N LEU A 472 -0.40 -5.46 -21.90
CA LEU A 472 0.66 -5.64 -22.88
C LEU A 472 0.11 -6.16 -24.20
N SER A 473 -0.86 -7.08 -24.19
CA SER A 473 -1.51 -7.58 -25.39
C SER A 473 -2.24 -6.48 -26.15
N ILE A 474 -2.96 -5.59 -25.45
CA ILE A 474 -3.63 -4.43 -26.05
C ILE A 474 -2.58 -3.48 -26.67
N VAL A 475 -1.49 -3.18 -25.98
CA VAL A 475 -0.43 -2.31 -26.50
C VAL A 475 0.16 -2.88 -27.80
N VAL A 476 0.50 -4.18 -27.80
CA VAL A 476 1.03 -4.85 -29.00
C VAL A 476 0.03 -4.85 -30.14
N LEU A 477 -1.24 -5.18 -29.89
CA LEU A 477 -2.30 -5.17 -30.90
C LEU A 477 -2.48 -3.78 -31.52
N CYS A 478 -2.51 -2.73 -30.67
CA CYS A 478 -2.63 -1.36 -31.14
C CYS A 478 -1.40 -0.94 -31.98
N ALA A 479 -0.19 -1.34 -31.56
CA ALA A 479 1.02 -1.05 -32.33
C ALA A 479 1.05 -1.76 -33.69
N LEU A 480 0.60 -3.01 -33.77
CA LEU A 480 0.54 -3.78 -35.02
C LEU A 480 -0.52 -3.24 -36.00
N THR A 481 -1.63 -2.72 -35.46
CA THR A 481 -2.73 -2.19 -36.27
C THR A 481 -2.64 -0.67 -36.54
N ALA A 482 -1.57 -0.02 -36.04
CA ALA A 482 -1.36 1.41 -36.24
C ALA A 482 -1.19 1.76 -37.73
N LYS A 483 -1.73 2.93 -38.13
CA LYS A 483 -1.52 3.46 -39.48
C LYS A 483 -0.05 3.73 -39.71
N ARG A 484 0.59 3.02 -40.65
CA ARG A 484 1.88 3.42 -41.18
C ARG A 484 1.70 4.76 -41.90
N LYS A 485 2.47 5.80 -41.53
CA LYS A 485 2.58 6.98 -42.41
C LYS A 485 3.05 6.44 -43.76
N ARG A 486 2.22 6.56 -44.80
CA ARG A 486 2.68 6.40 -46.18
C ARG A 486 3.81 7.41 -46.33
N GLY A 487 5.03 6.93 -46.52
CA GLY A 487 6.18 7.77 -46.79
C GLY A 487 5.84 8.68 -47.97
N MET A 488 5.88 9.98 -47.76
CA MET A 488 6.15 10.90 -48.83
C MET A 488 7.64 10.74 -49.18
N PHE A 489 7.96 9.79 -50.04
CA PHE A 489 9.11 9.90 -50.91
C PHE A 489 8.64 10.80 -52.07
N VAL A 490 8.99 12.05 -52.03
CA VAL A 490 9.12 12.95 -53.16
C VAL A 490 10.44 13.66 -52.97
#